data_e83a3a3c4ba2ce11364214168ee0706f
#
_entry.id   e83a3a3c4ba2ce11364214168ee0706f
#
_cell.length_a   1.000
_cell.length_b   1.000
_cell.length_c   1.000
_cell.angle_alpha   90.00
_cell.angle_beta   90.00
_cell.angle_gamma   90.00
#
_symmetry.space_group_name_H-M   'P 1'
#
loop_
_entity.id
_entity.type
_entity.pdbx_description
1 polymer ?
#
loop_
_entity_poly.entity_id
_entity_poly.type
_entity_poly.pdbx_seq_one_letter_code
_entity_poly.pdbx_strand_id
1 'polypeptide(L)' 'MSRFTELRDFIEAQERDFKQFYEKGNKAAGTRVRKSMQDLKKMAQDIRVEVQERKTA' A
#
# COMPACT_ATOMS: atom_id res chain seq x y z
N MET A 1 -6.28 -16.84 0.95
CA MET A 1 -5.25 -15.77 0.99
C MET A 1 -5.45 -14.92 2.23
N SER A 2 -4.37 -14.55 2.87
CA SER A 2 -4.46 -13.73 4.06
C SER A 2 -4.38 -12.24 3.70
N ARG A 3 -4.89 -11.40 4.58
CA ARG A 3 -4.74 -9.95 4.44
C ARG A 3 -3.27 -9.55 4.40
N PHE A 4 -2.43 -10.26 5.16
CA PHE A 4 -1.01 -9.98 5.16
C PHE A 4 -0.41 -10.19 3.77
N THR A 5 -0.77 -11.28 3.09
CA THR A 5 -0.28 -11.56 1.75
C THR A 5 -0.71 -10.48 0.77
N GLU A 6 -1.97 -10.04 0.84
CA GLU A 6 -2.47 -8.95 0.01
C GLU A 6 -1.67 -7.67 0.23
N LEU A 7 -1.44 -7.33 1.49
CA LEU A 7 -0.70 -6.13 1.86
C LEU A 7 0.73 -6.20 1.35
N ARG A 8 1.39 -7.33 1.59
CA ARG A 8 2.77 -7.54 1.15
C ARG A 8 2.89 -7.42 -0.36
N ASP A 9 2.00 -8.10 -1.09
CA ASP A 9 2.04 -8.09 -2.54
C ASP A 9 1.79 -6.69 -3.09
N PHE A 10 0.88 -5.95 -2.47
CA PHE A 10 0.63 -4.57 -2.86
C PHE A 10 1.88 -3.70 -2.68
N ILE A 11 2.52 -3.83 -1.51
CA ILE A 11 3.72 -3.05 -1.21
C ILE A 11 4.86 -3.41 -2.17
N GLU A 12 5.09 -4.70 -2.40
CA GLU A 12 6.14 -5.14 -3.31
C GLU A 12 5.94 -4.63 -4.73
N ALA A 13 4.69 -4.55 -5.16
CA ALA A 13 4.37 -4.05 -6.50
C ALA A 13 4.76 -2.57 -6.68
N GLN A 14 4.95 -1.83 -5.59
CA GLN A 14 5.31 -0.42 -5.65
C GLN A 14 6.82 -0.18 -5.65
N GLU A 15 7.62 -1.22 -5.46
CA GLU A 15 9.07 -1.06 -5.31
C GLU A 15 9.71 -0.33 -6.48
N ARG A 16 9.32 -0.68 -7.69
CA ARG A 16 9.89 -0.07 -8.89
C ARG A 16 9.62 1.44 -8.93
N ASP A 17 8.40 1.85 -8.62
CA ASP A 17 8.05 3.26 -8.64
C ASP A 17 8.77 4.04 -7.55
N PHE A 18 8.95 3.44 -6.37
CA PHE A 18 9.74 4.05 -5.31
C PHE A 18 11.17 4.29 -5.77
N LYS A 19 11.80 3.29 -6.38
CA LYS A 19 13.18 3.43 -6.87
C LYS A 19 13.27 4.49 -7.97
N GLN A 20 12.34 4.50 -8.90
CA GLN A 20 12.33 5.48 -9.98
C GLN A 20 12.21 6.90 -9.45
N PHE A 21 11.38 7.09 -8.44
CA PHE A 21 11.19 8.42 -7.87
C PHE A 21 12.39 8.85 -7.01
N TYR A 22 12.78 8.02 -6.03
CA TYR A 22 13.80 8.43 -5.06
C TYR A 22 15.21 8.38 -5.62
N GLU A 23 15.51 7.44 -6.51
CA GLU A 23 16.86 7.30 -7.04
C GLU A 23 17.08 8.06 -8.33
N LYS A 24 16.06 8.17 -9.17
CA LYS A 24 16.18 8.78 -10.50
C LYS A 24 15.40 10.07 -10.68
N GLY A 25 14.65 10.48 -9.67
CA GLY A 25 13.89 11.72 -9.72
C GLY A 25 12.77 11.71 -10.76
N ASN A 26 12.25 10.54 -11.10
CA ASN A 26 11.18 10.42 -12.07
C ASN A 26 9.86 10.93 -11.49
N LYS A 27 9.39 12.07 -12.01
CA LYS A 27 8.19 12.73 -11.48
C LYS A 27 6.91 11.92 -11.70
N ALA A 28 6.83 11.22 -12.82
CA ALA A 28 5.67 10.36 -13.09
C ALA A 28 5.59 9.22 -12.08
N ALA A 29 6.74 8.66 -11.72
CA ALA A 29 6.80 7.63 -10.69
C ALA A 29 6.35 8.18 -9.34
N GLY A 30 6.71 9.42 -9.04
CA GLY A 30 6.27 10.08 -7.80
C GLY A 30 4.76 10.20 -7.73
N THR A 31 4.12 10.54 -8.84
CA THR A 31 2.66 10.61 -8.90
C THR A 31 2.04 9.23 -8.64
N ARG A 32 2.62 8.18 -9.22
CA ARG A 32 2.14 6.83 -8.98
C ARG A 32 2.34 6.39 -7.53
N VAL A 33 3.46 6.78 -6.92
CA VAL A 33 3.72 6.49 -5.50
C VAL A 33 2.65 7.15 -4.63
N ARG A 34 2.33 8.42 -4.89
CA ARG A 34 1.29 9.12 -4.12
C ARG A 34 -0.05 8.41 -4.20
N LYS A 35 -0.42 7.99 -5.41
CA LYS A 35 -1.68 7.27 -5.60
C LYS A 35 -1.67 5.94 -4.86
N SER A 36 -0.55 5.23 -4.93
CA SER A 36 -0.41 3.94 -4.23
C SER A 36 -0.52 4.12 -2.72
N MET A 37 0.02 5.21 -2.19
CA MET A 37 -0.09 5.47 -0.75
C MET A 37 -1.54 5.80 -0.35
N GLN A 38 -2.31 6.44 -1.23
CA GLN A 38 -3.73 6.64 -1.02
C GLN A 38 -4.45 5.29 -0.93
N ASP A 39 -4.14 4.39 -1.85
CA ASP A 39 -4.73 3.05 -1.87
C ASP A 39 -4.30 2.25 -0.63
N LEU A 40 -3.04 2.40 -0.21
CA LEU A 40 -2.53 1.74 0.99
C LEU A 40 -3.26 2.24 2.24
N LYS A 41 -3.52 3.52 2.31
CA LYS A 41 -4.25 4.10 3.43
C LYS A 41 -5.63 3.46 3.56
N LYS A 42 -6.32 3.28 2.44
CA LYS A 42 -7.63 2.64 2.43
C LYS A 42 -7.53 1.18 2.86
N MET A 43 -6.56 0.46 2.34
CA MET A 43 -6.34 -0.94 2.70
C MET A 43 -6.03 -1.07 4.19
N ALA A 44 -5.20 -0.17 4.72
CA ALA A 44 -4.88 -0.17 6.14
C ALA A 44 -6.12 0.08 6.99
N GLN A 45 -6.98 0.99 6.57
CA GLN A 45 -8.21 1.27 7.28
C GLN A 45 -9.15 0.07 7.28
N ASP A 46 -9.26 -0.62 6.14
CA ASP A 46 -10.09 -1.82 6.05
C ASP A 46 -9.59 -2.90 7.01
N ILE A 47 -8.27 -3.06 7.09
CA ILE A 47 -7.68 -4.05 8.01
C ILE A 47 -7.97 -3.67 9.45
N ARG A 48 -7.87 -2.39 9.80
CA ARG A 48 -8.17 -1.93 11.16
C ARG A 48 -9.61 -2.25 11.54
N VAL A 49 -10.54 -2.00 10.63
CA VAL A 49 -11.95 -2.29 10.86
C VAL A 49 -12.16 -3.80 11.06
N GLU A 50 -11.55 -4.62 10.22
CA GLU A 50 -11.65 -6.08 10.33
C GLU A 50 -11.13 -6.58 11.67
N VAL A 51 -10.00 -6.04 12.12
CA VAL A 51 -9.42 -6.42 13.40
C VAL A 51 -10.38 -6.05 14.53
N GLN A 52 -10.95 -4.85 14.48
CA GLN A 52 -11.89 -4.40 15.51
C GLN A 52 -13.15 -5.27 15.55
N GLU A 53 -13.68 -5.62 14.38
CA GLU A 53 -14.86 -6.49 14.32
C GLU A 53 -14.59 -7.86 14.92
N ARG A 54 -13.42 -8.43 14.63
CA ARG A 54 -13.08 -9.75 15.16
C ARG A 54 -12.81 -9.72 16.66
N LYS A 55 -12.32 -8.59 17.17
CA LYS A 55 -12.08 -8.44 18.61
C LYS A 55 -13.38 -8.35 19.41
N THR A 56 -14.41 -7.76 18.81
CA THR A 56 -15.70 -7.59 19.49
C THR A 56 -16.64 -8.76 19.30
N ALA A 57 -16.32 -9.67 18.44
CA ALA A 57 -17.16 -10.86 18.13
C ALA A 57 -17.01 -12.00 19.17
#